data_82f9afdd8c62ca34c4d6ed9bca010531
#
_entry.id   82f9afdd8c62ca34c4d6ed9bca010531
#
_cell.length_a   1.000
_cell.length_b   1.000
_cell.length_c   1.000
_cell.angle_alpha   90.00
_cell.angle_beta   90.00
_cell.angle_gamma   90.00
#
_symmetry.space_group_name_H-M   'P 1'
#
loop_
_entity.id
_entity.type
_entity.pdbx_description
1 polymer ?
#
loop_
_entity_poly.entity_id
_entity_poly.type
_entity_poly.pdbx_seq_one_letter_code
_entity_poly.pdbx_strand_id
1 'polypeptide(L)'
;MKKTTILSLTTAAVILAAYVPNEPILADTPSSEVIKETKVGSIIQQNNIKYKVLTVEGNIGTVQVGNGVTPVEFEAGQDGKPFTIPTKITVGDKVFTVTEVASQAFSYYPDETGRIVYYPSSITIPSSIKKIQKKGFHGSKAKTIIFDKGSQLEKIEDRAFDFSELEEIELPASLEYIGTSAFSFSQKLKKLTFSSSSKLELISHEAFANLSNLEKLTLPKSVKTLGSNLFRLTTSLNPNHSYLSQLDVTYKTPDLMSHFLPPHEVSFTFCCSSIVFPR
;
A
#
# COMPACT_ATOMS: atom_id res chain seq x y z
N MET A 1 -23.40 -63.56 -58.62
CA MET A 1 -23.40 -62.48 -57.69
C MET A 1 -22.31 -62.76 -56.67
N LYS A 2 -21.18 -62.08 -56.80
CA LYS A 2 -19.98 -62.28 -55.96
C LYS A 2 -20.03 -61.42 -54.74
N LYS A 3 -19.98 -62.04 -53.55
CA LYS A 3 -19.80 -61.34 -52.27
C LYS A 3 -18.28 -61.34 -51.96
N THR A 4 -17.75 -60.13 -51.87
CA THR A 4 -16.32 -59.96 -51.49
C THR A 4 -16.27 -59.74 -49.98
N THR A 5 -15.60 -60.63 -49.29
CA THR A 5 -15.32 -60.57 -47.84
C THR A 5 -14.01 -59.84 -47.67
N ILE A 6 -14.05 -58.72 -46.90
CA ILE A 6 -12.88 -57.96 -46.51
C ILE A 6 -12.39 -58.48 -45.16
N LEU A 7 -11.16 -59.01 -45.13
CA LEU A 7 -10.48 -59.47 -43.94
C LEU A 7 -9.79 -58.25 -43.27
N SER A 8 -10.10 -57.93 -42.06
CA SER A 8 -9.42 -56.89 -41.32
C SER A 8 -8.25 -57.52 -40.54
N LEU A 9 -7.04 -57.14 -40.87
CA LEU A 9 -5.85 -57.44 -40.07
C LEU A 9 -5.70 -56.43 -38.96
N THR A 10 -5.82 -56.86 -37.72
CA THR A 10 -5.44 -56.08 -36.52
C THR A 10 -3.96 -56.33 -36.23
N THR A 11 -3.10 -55.39 -36.58
CA THR A 11 -1.72 -55.36 -36.11
C THR A 11 -1.63 -54.74 -34.74
N ALA A 12 -1.32 -55.53 -33.73
CA ALA A 12 -0.98 -55.06 -32.40
C ALA A 12 0.43 -54.40 -32.45
N ALA A 13 0.48 -53.10 -32.31
CA ALA A 13 1.74 -52.40 -32.14
C ALA A 13 2.11 -52.41 -30.64
N VAL A 14 3.17 -53.14 -30.33
CA VAL A 14 3.83 -53.08 -29.02
C VAL A 14 4.55 -51.73 -28.92
N ILE A 15 4.05 -50.82 -28.11
CA ILE A 15 4.73 -49.55 -27.81
C ILE A 15 5.78 -49.86 -26.74
N LEU A 16 7.04 -49.89 -27.17
CA LEU A 16 8.18 -49.88 -26.27
C LEU A 16 8.31 -48.47 -25.69
N ALA A 17 7.96 -48.30 -24.41
CA ALA A 17 8.16 -47.07 -23.71
C ALA A 17 9.65 -46.79 -23.51
N ALA A 18 10.21 -45.94 -24.35
CA ALA A 18 11.53 -45.39 -24.14
C ALA A 18 11.47 -44.41 -22.98
N TYR A 19 12.23 -44.66 -21.94
CA TYR A 19 12.47 -43.76 -20.83
C TYR A 19 13.13 -42.46 -21.35
N VAL A 20 12.41 -41.37 -21.40
CA VAL A 20 12.94 -40.03 -21.66
C VAL A 20 13.31 -39.44 -20.32
N PRO A 21 14.60 -39.10 -20.07
CA PRO A 21 14.96 -38.41 -18.83
C PRO A 21 14.27 -37.05 -18.78
N ASN A 22 13.78 -36.69 -17.59
CA ASN A 22 13.15 -35.39 -17.25
C ASN A 22 14.00 -34.24 -17.78
N GLU A 23 13.60 -33.67 -18.90
CA GLU A 23 14.00 -32.31 -19.21
C GLU A 23 13.24 -31.38 -18.25
N PRO A 24 13.90 -30.34 -17.68
CA PRO A 24 13.21 -29.36 -16.87
C PRO A 24 12.12 -28.75 -17.75
N ILE A 25 10.88 -28.80 -17.26
CA ILE A 25 9.77 -28.06 -17.84
C ILE A 25 10.20 -26.59 -17.83
N LEU A 26 10.59 -26.08 -18.99
CA LEU A 26 10.73 -24.64 -19.21
C LEU A 26 9.40 -24.07 -18.85
N ALA A 27 9.38 -23.27 -17.74
CA ALA A 27 8.23 -22.50 -17.34
C ALA A 27 7.71 -21.77 -18.57
N ASP A 28 6.42 -21.93 -18.85
CA ASP A 28 5.72 -21.22 -19.93
C ASP A 28 6.16 -19.75 -19.89
N THR A 29 6.95 -19.36 -20.89
CA THR A 29 7.16 -17.95 -21.18
C THR A 29 5.78 -17.38 -21.48
N PRO A 30 5.29 -16.41 -20.72
CA PRO A 30 4.00 -15.81 -21.01
C PRO A 30 4.01 -15.34 -22.46
N SER A 31 3.01 -15.78 -23.22
CA SER A 31 2.82 -15.46 -24.63
C SER A 31 3.12 -13.97 -24.86
N SER A 32 4.01 -13.71 -25.81
CA SER A 32 4.35 -12.38 -26.26
C SER A 32 3.09 -11.72 -26.84
N GLU A 33 2.23 -11.17 -26.00
CA GLU A 33 1.26 -10.18 -26.47
C GLU A 33 2.04 -9.07 -27.15
N VAL A 34 1.69 -8.80 -28.40
CA VAL A 34 2.24 -7.74 -29.24
C VAL A 34 2.32 -6.47 -28.42
N ILE A 35 3.53 -6.11 -27.98
CA ILE A 35 3.77 -4.92 -27.19
C ILE A 35 3.51 -3.74 -28.13
N LYS A 36 2.27 -3.23 -28.12
CA LYS A 36 1.97 -1.91 -28.66
C LYS A 36 2.94 -0.96 -28.00
N GLU A 37 3.52 -0.05 -28.78
CA GLU A 37 4.50 0.95 -28.34
C GLU A 37 4.19 1.46 -26.93
N THR A 38 5.06 1.15 -25.97
CA THR A 38 4.86 1.52 -24.57
C THR A 38 5.10 3.01 -24.43
N LYS A 39 4.03 3.76 -24.18
CA LYS A 39 4.05 5.22 -24.01
C LYS A 39 3.47 5.64 -22.68
N VAL A 40 3.69 6.86 -22.28
CA VAL A 40 3.07 7.45 -21.07
C VAL A 40 1.56 7.25 -21.09
N GLY A 41 1.01 6.77 -19.98
CA GLY A 41 -0.40 6.43 -19.82
C GLY A 41 -0.78 5.00 -20.23
N SER A 42 0.09 4.24 -20.91
CA SER A 42 -0.15 2.82 -21.22
C SER A 42 -0.32 2.00 -19.95
N ILE A 43 -1.17 0.98 -20.03
CA ILE A 43 -1.32 -0.03 -18.96
C ILE A 43 -0.54 -1.28 -19.36
N ILE A 44 0.37 -1.69 -18.50
CA ILE A 44 1.11 -2.93 -18.57
C ILE A 44 0.48 -3.88 -17.57
N GLN A 45 0.22 -5.12 -17.97
CA GLN A 45 -0.23 -6.18 -17.05
C GLN A 45 0.86 -7.22 -16.93
N GLN A 46 1.26 -7.52 -15.70
CA GLN A 46 2.24 -8.55 -15.37
C GLN A 46 1.84 -9.22 -14.05
N ASN A 47 1.79 -10.56 -14.02
CA ASN A 47 1.39 -11.33 -12.84
C ASN A 47 0.06 -10.86 -12.24
N ASN A 48 -0.94 -10.65 -13.08
CA ASN A 48 -2.28 -10.11 -12.75
C ASN A 48 -2.31 -8.69 -12.16
N ILE A 49 -1.17 -8.04 -12.06
CA ILE A 49 -1.07 -6.66 -11.58
C ILE A 49 -0.98 -5.72 -12.78
N LYS A 50 -1.80 -4.67 -12.74
CA LYS A 50 -1.77 -3.59 -13.72
C LYS A 50 -0.82 -2.50 -13.25
N TYR A 51 0.00 -2.00 -14.16
CA TYR A 51 0.91 -0.89 -13.94
C TYR A 51 0.62 0.18 -14.98
N LYS A 52 0.51 1.44 -14.56
CA LYS A 52 0.37 2.55 -15.51
C LYS A 52 1.70 3.24 -15.70
N VAL A 53 2.09 3.42 -16.95
CA VAL A 53 3.34 4.09 -17.32
C VAL A 53 3.26 5.57 -17.01
N LEU A 54 4.23 6.09 -16.26
CA LEU A 54 4.36 7.49 -15.87
C LEU A 54 5.38 8.23 -16.75
N THR A 55 6.53 7.59 -17.01
CA THR A 55 7.58 8.14 -17.88
C THR A 55 8.18 7.06 -18.77
N VAL A 56 8.71 7.47 -19.93
CA VAL A 56 9.49 6.61 -20.84
C VAL A 56 10.63 7.44 -21.40
N GLU A 57 11.86 6.97 -21.20
CA GLU A 57 13.09 7.57 -21.73
C GLU A 57 13.97 6.44 -22.31
N GLY A 58 13.91 6.26 -23.63
CA GLY A 58 14.58 5.11 -24.28
C GLY A 58 14.06 3.78 -23.74
N ASN A 59 14.96 2.96 -23.18
CA ASN A 59 14.65 1.65 -22.61
C ASN A 59 14.39 1.67 -21.08
N ILE A 60 14.27 2.84 -20.47
CA ILE A 60 13.94 2.97 -19.06
C ILE A 60 12.70 3.85 -18.88
N GLY A 61 12.05 3.72 -17.74
CA GLY A 61 10.91 4.54 -17.40
C GLY A 61 10.45 4.32 -15.97
N THR A 62 9.32 4.94 -15.63
CA THR A 62 8.67 4.74 -14.34
C THR A 62 7.22 4.35 -14.52
N VAL A 63 6.71 3.58 -13.55
CA VAL A 63 5.31 3.17 -13.49
C VAL A 63 4.76 3.37 -12.07
N GLN A 64 3.45 3.49 -11.98
CA GLN A 64 2.72 3.27 -10.74
C GLN A 64 2.19 1.84 -10.69
N VAL A 65 2.16 1.21 -9.52
CA VAL A 65 1.42 -0.03 -9.29
C VAL A 65 -0.07 0.28 -9.18
N GLY A 66 -0.91 -0.46 -9.91
CA GLY A 66 -2.33 -0.14 -10.11
C GLY A 66 -2.57 0.78 -11.30
N ASN A 67 -3.78 0.74 -11.85
CA ASN A 67 -4.20 1.56 -12.98
C ASN A 67 -4.81 2.91 -12.57
N GLY A 68 -5.06 3.12 -11.27
CA GLY A 68 -5.69 4.32 -10.71
C GLY A 68 -7.22 4.33 -10.79
N VAL A 69 -7.84 3.23 -11.22
CA VAL A 69 -9.30 3.11 -11.39
C VAL A 69 -9.86 1.92 -10.62
N THR A 70 -9.20 0.76 -10.73
CA THR A 70 -9.62 -0.48 -10.07
C THR A 70 -8.55 -0.97 -9.12
N PRO A 71 -8.92 -1.63 -8.01
CA PRO A 71 -7.96 -2.28 -7.13
C PRO A 71 -7.14 -3.37 -7.85
N VAL A 72 -6.00 -3.68 -7.28
CA VAL A 72 -5.20 -4.87 -7.65
C VAL A 72 -6.00 -6.10 -7.21
N GLU A 73 -6.16 -7.04 -8.12
CA GLU A 73 -6.83 -8.31 -7.86
C GLU A 73 -5.81 -9.37 -7.47
N PHE A 74 -5.98 -9.97 -6.30
CA PHE A 74 -5.15 -11.06 -5.81
C PHE A 74 -5.79 -12.42 -6.12
N GLU A 75 -4.97 -13.41 -6.44
CA GLU A 75 -5.43 -14.77 -6.71
C GLU A 75 -5.75 -15.53 -5.41
N ALA A 76 -6.55 -16.59 -5.51
CA ALA A 76 -6.96 -17.45 -4.38
C ALA A 76 -5.80 -17.94 -3.51
N GLY A 77 -4.63 -18.17 -4.10
CA GLY A 77 -3.44 -18.60 -3.38
C GLY A 77 -2.72 -17.51 -2.60
N GLN A 78 -3.14 -16.25 -2.70
CA GLN A 78 -2.50 -15.09 -2.07
C GLN A 78 -3.21 -14.60 -0.80
N ASP A 79 -4.39 -15.15 -0.51
CA ASP A 79 -5.15 -14.74 0.67
C ASP A 79 -4.36 -15.00 1.97
N GLY A 80 -4.29 -13.97 2.81
CA GLY A 80 -3.57 -14.00 4.07
C GLY A 80 -2.04 -14.10 3.95
N LYS A 81 -1.47 -14.16 2.75
CA LYS A 81 -0.01 -14.21 2.55
C LYS A 81 0.59 -12.81 2.46
N PRO A 82 1.89 -12.65 2.82
CA PRO A 82 2.61 -11.42 2.53
C PRO A 82 2.70 -11.14 1.03
N PHE A 83 2.59 -9.88 0.64
CA PHE A 83 2.78 -9.41 -0.73
C PHE A 83 3.87 -8.34 -0.77
N THR A 84 4.78 -8.43 -1.74
CA THR A 84 5.80 -7.42 -1.97
C THR A 84 5.57 -6.75 -3.32
N ILE A 85 5.43 -5.43 -3.33
CA ILE A 85 5.39 -4.65 -4.56
C ILE A 85 6.76 -4.74 -5.22
N PRO A 86 6.87 -5.14 -6.51
CA PRO A 86 8.17 -5.22 -7.16
C PRO A 86 8.80 -3.83 -7.34
N THR A 87 10.11 -3.74 -7.15
CA THR A 87 10.87 -2.50 -7.37
C THR A 87 10.89 -2.11 -8.86
N LYS A 88 10.89 -3.11 -9.75
CA LYS A 88 10.96 -2.94 -11.20
C LYS A 88 10.11 -3.97 -11.91
N ILE A 89 9.66 -3.62 -13.11
CA ILE A 89 9.04 -4.55 -14.07
C ILE A 89 9.77 -4.42 -15.40
N THR A 90 9.77 -5.50 -16.19
CA THR A 90 10.43 -5.54 -17.51
C THR A 90 9.41 -5.90 -18.58
N VAL A 91 9.40 -5.17 -19.69
CA VAL A 91 8.51 -5.38 -20.84
C VAL A 91 9.34 -5.29 -22.11
N GLY A 92 9.59 -6.43 -22.73
CA GLY A 92 10.54 -6.52 -23.83
C GLY A 92 11.95 -6.11 -23.38
N ASP A 93 12.52 -5.12 -24.04
CA ASP A 93 13.85 -4.54 -23.74
C ASP A 93 13.76 -3.37 -22.73
N LYS A 94 12.55 -2.98 -22.30
CA LYS A 94 12.33 -1.82 -21.42
C LYS A 94 12.22 -2.23 -19.97
N VAL A 95 12.86 -1.44 -19.09
CA VAL A 95 12.81 -1.59 -17.63
C VAL A 95 12.13 -0.39 -17.00
N PHE A 96 11.08 -0.65 -16.22
CA PHE A 96 10.34 0.38 -15.51
C PHE A 96 10.52 0.23 -14.00
N THR A 97 10.92 1.32 -13.36
CA THR A 97 10.95 1.39 -11.89
C THR A 97 9.56 1.72 -11.36
N VAL A 98 9.10 1.00 -10.35
CA VAL A 98 7.81 1.27 -9.70
C VAL A 98 8.03 2.38 -8.68
N THR A 99 7.46 3.57 -8.93
CA THR A 99 7.71 4.78 -8.13
C THR A 99 6.50 5.31 -7.38
N GLU A 100 5.31 4.83 -7.69
CA GLU A 100 4.10 5.28 -7.02
C GLU A 100 3.12 4.11 -6.77
N VAL A 101 2.36 4.20 -5.70
CA VAL A 101 1.14 3.43 -5.49
C VAL A 101 -0.01 4.26 -6.05
N ALA A 102 -0.71 3.73 -7.04
CA ALA A 102 -1.82 4.41 -7.69
C ALA A 102 -3.00 4.65 -6.75
N SER A 103 -3.87 5.59 -7.13
CA SER A 103 -5.17 5.73 -6.49
C SER A 103 -5.90 4.40 -6.49
N GLN A 104 -6.48 4.03 -5.35
CA GLN A 104 -7.26 2.82 -5.13
C GLN A 104 -6.53 1.48 -5.39
N ALA A 105 -5.21 1.47 -5.59
CA ALA A 105 -4.47 0.26 -5.97
C ALA A 105 -4.67 -0.92 -5.00
N PHE A 106 -4.65 -0.66 -3.71
CA PHE A 106 -4.84 -1.65 -2.64
C PHE A 106 -6.10 -1.37 -1.81
N SER A 107 -7.09 -0.72 -2.41
CA SER A 107 -8.38 -0.49 -1.77
C SER A 107 -9.19 -1.78 -1.70
N TYR A 108 -9.91 -1.93 -0.60
CA TYR A 108 -10.91 -2.97 -0.47
C TYR A 108 -12.31 -2.36 -0.61
N TYR A 109 -13.04 -2.83 -1.58
CA TYR A 109 -14.48 -2.59 -1.71
C TYR A 109 -15.17 -3.94 -1.66
N PRO A 110 -16.15 -4.16 -0.76
CA PRO A 110 -16.96 -5.36 -0.79
C PRO A 110 -17.59 -5.50 -2.17
N ASP A 111 -17.43 -6.66 -2.79
CA ASP A 111 -18.05 -6.94 -4.07
C ASP A 111 -19.54 -7.26 -3.83
N GLU A 112 -20.44 -6.45 -4.38
CA GLU A 112 -21.89 -6.67 -4.30
C GLU A 112 -22.32 -7.98 -4.98
N THR A 113 -21.47 -8.57 -5.81
CA THR A 113 -21.74 -9.83 -6.50
C THR A 113 -21.47 -11.06 -5.65
N GLY A 114 -20.97 -10.88 -4.41
CA GLY A 114 -20.58 -11.97 -3.52
C GLY A 114 -19.29 -12.68 -3.94
N ARG A 115 -18.50 -12.10 -4.84
CA ARG A 115 -17.18 -12.60 -5.21
C ARG A 115 -16.24 -12.60 -4.00
N ILE A 116 -15.53 -13.70 -3.80
CA ILE A 116 -14.49 -13.77 -2.78
C ILE A 116 -13.33 -12.86 -3.22
N VAL A 117 -13.03 -11.86 -2.40
CA VAL A 117 -11.88 -10.97 -2.61
C VAL A 117 -10.76 -11.44 -1.70
N TYR A 118 -9.68 -11.90 -2.30
CA TYR A 118 -8.46 -12.28 -1.57
C TYR A 118 -7.65 -11.05 -1.23
N TYR A 119 -6.99 -11.06 -0.06
CA TYR A 119 -6.21 -9.92 0.37
C TYR A 119 -4.96 -10.34 1.16
N PRO A 120 -3.79 -9.74 0.92
CA PRO A 120 -2.56 -10.06 1.65
C PRO A 120 -2.65 -9.61 3.11
N SER A 121 -2.02 -10.38 4.01
CA SER A 121 -1.92 -10.02 5.43
C SER A 121 -1.00 -8.83 5.67
N SER A 122 0.03 -8.69 4.84
CA SER A 122 0.97 -7.56 4.86
C SER A 122 1.40 -7.18 3.46
N ILE A 123 1.75 -5.90 3.26
CA ILE A 123 2.26 -5.40 1.99
C ILE A 123 3.60 -4.71 2.24
N THR A 124 4.64 -5.18 1.53
CA THR A 124 5.96 -4.53 1.54
C THR A 124 6.05 -3.53 0.41
N ILE A 125 6.41 -2.30 0.75
CA ILE A 125 6.58 -1.17 -0.17
C ILE A 125 8.07 -0.97 -0.43
N PRO A 126 8.55 -1.16 -1.68
CA PRO A 126 9.96 -1.04 -2.01
C PRO A 126 10.46 0.40 -1.85
N SER A 127 11.77 0.52 -1.67
CA SER A 127 12.42 1.81 -1.43
C SER A 127 12.27 2.82 -2.58
N SER A 128 11.95 2.36 -3.79
CA SER A 128 11.74 3.20 -4.97
C SER A 128 10.41 3.98 -4.97
N ILE A 129 9.45 3.62 -4.10
CA ILE A 129 8.17 4.31 -4.02
C ILE A 129 8.37 5.69 -3.38
N LYS A 130 7.94 6.73 -4.10
CA LYS A 130 7.98 8.12 -3.66
C LYS A 130 6.62 8.64 -3.20
N LYS A 131 5.55 8.04 -3.70
CA LYS A 131 4.20 8.53 -3.42
C LYS A 131 3.17 7.41 -3.28
N ILE A 132 2.34 7.53 -2.27
CA ILE A 132 1.09 6.77 -2.15
C ILE A 132 -0.04 7.74 -2.49
N GLN A 133 -0.70 7.51 -3.63
CA GLN A 133 -1.76 8.39 -4.11
C GLN A 133 -3.03 8.27 -3.28
N LYS A 134 -3.95 9.22 -3.50
CA LYS A 134 -5.25 9.32 -2.85
C LYS A 134 -5.97 7.97 -2.82
N LYS A 135 -6.39 7.56 -1.61
CA LYS A 135 -7.08 6.28 -1.40
C LYS A 135 -6.29 5.03 -1.78
N GLY A 136 -4.97 5.09 -1.92
CA GLY A 136 -4.13 3.96 -2.37
C GLY A 136 -4.36 2.66 -1.61
N PHE A 137 -4.64 2.74 -0.31
CA PHE A 137 -4.95 1.64 0.61
C PHE A 137 -6.29 1.84 1.35
N HIS A 138 -7.23 2.58 0.76
CA HIS A 138 -8.54 2.80 1.37
C HIS A 138 -9.25 1.48 1.69
N GLY A 139 -9.70 1.31 2.92
CA GLY A 139 -10.37 0.09 3.36
C GLY A 139 -9.50 -1.18 3.34
N SER A 140 -8.19 -1.05 3.11
CA SER A 140 -7.24 -2.16 3.00
C SER A 140 -7.36 -3.15 4.16
N LYS A 141 -7.36 -4.44 3.84
CA LYS A 141 -7.39 -5.54 4.80
C LYS A 141 -6.02 -5.95 5.32
N ALA A 142 -4.93 -5.41 4.73
CA ALA A 142 -3.59 -5.68 5.22
C ALA A 142 -3.42 -5.12 6.65
N LYS A 143 -2.91 -5.97 7.54
CA LYS A 143 -2.68 -5.60 8.95
C LYS A 143 -1.41 -4.81 9.14
N THR A 144 -0.43 -4.98 8.24
CA THR A 144 0.88 -4.37 8.34
C THR A 144 1.32 -3.85 6.97
N ILE A 145 1.84 -2.63 6.95
CA ILE A 145 2.57 -2.07 5.82
C ILE A 145 4.03 -1.94 6.23
N ILE A 146 4.92 -2.51 5.41
CA ILE A 146 6.35 -2.54 5.67
C ILE A 146 7.04 -1.70 4.60
N PHE A 147 7.81 -0.71 5.00
CA PHE A 147 8.66 0.07 4.09
C PHE A 147 10.08 -0.52 4.08
N ASP A 148 10.60 -0.78 2.89
CA ASP A 148 11.98 -1.26 2.75
C ASP A 148 12.98 -0.25 3.31
N LYS A 149 14.11 -0.76 3.79
CA LYS A 149 15.23 0.07 4.24
C LYS A 149 15.66 1.04 3.14
N GLY A 150 15.84 2.30 3.50
CA GLY A 150 16.19 3.35 2.54
C GLY A 150 15.00 3.84 1.72
N SER A 151 13.77 3.64 2.21
CA SER A 151 12.55 4.15 1.60
C SER A 151 12.70 5.63 1.18
N GLN A 152 12.24 5.93 -0.03
CA GLN A 152 12.20 7.27 -0.61
C GLN A 152 10.79 7.87 -0.61
N LEU A 153 9.89 7.34 0.21
CA LEU A 153 8.51 7.82 0.28
C LEU A 153 8.49 9.26 0.79
N GLU A 154 8.01 10.17 -0.04
CA GLU A 154 7.89 11.60 0.23
C GLU A 154 6.47 11.98 0.65
N LYS A 155 5.46 11.34 0.04
CA LYS A 155 4.06 11.75 0.22
C LYS A 155 3.10 10.58 0.43
N ILE A 156 2.25 10.74 1.44
CA ILE A 156 1.03 9.97 1.64
C ILE A 156 -0.13 10.93 1.38
N GLU A 157 -0.87 10.71 0.28
CA GLU A 157 -1.96 11.61 -0.12
C GLU A 157 -3.27 11.37 0.66
N ASP A 158 -4.30 12.17 0.33
CA ASP A 158 -5.57 12.18 1.04
C ASP A 158 -6.22 10.80 1.11
N ARG A 159 -6.69 10.45 2.30
CA ARG A 159 -7.40 9.19 2.56
C ARG A 159 -6.62 7.94 2.14
N ALA A 160 -5.30 8.02 2.07
CA ALA A 160 -4.48 6.92 1.57
C ALA A 160 -4.69 5.62 2.34
N PHE A 161 -4.88 5.67 3.65
CA PHE A 161 -5.12 4.53 4.55
C PHE A 161 -6.43 4.66 5.34
N ASP A 162 -7.38 5.48 4.89
CA ASP A 162 -8.62 5.62 5.63
C ASP A 162 -9.43 4.30 5.62
N PHE A 163 -10.15 4.03 6.71
CA PHE A 163 -10.90 2.79 6.93
C PHE A 163 -10.06 1.50 6.84
N SER A 164 -8.72 1.58 6.89
CA SER A 164 -7.86 0.40 6.79
C SER A 164 -7.89 -0.45 8.07
N GLU A 165 -7.57 -1.75 7.91
CA GLU A 165 -7.41 -2.69 9.02
C GLU A 165 -5.99 -2.74 9.58
N LEU A 166 -5.17 -1.72 9.33
CA LEU A 166 -3.83 -1.62 9.88
C LEU A 166 -3.85 -1.74 11.41
N GLU A 167 -2.95 -2.55 11.94
CA GLU A 167 -2.73 -2.70 13.38
C GLU A 167 -1.52 -1.88 13.84
N GLU A 168 -0.47 -1.84 13.01
CA GLU A 168 0.72 -1.03 13.27
C GLU A 168 1.37 -0.54 11.97
N ILE A 169 2.07 0.60 12.05
CA ILE A 169 2.85 1.17 10.96
C ILE A 169 4.00 2.02 11.50
N GLU A 170 5.18 1.87 10.90
CA GLU A 170 6.33 2.75 11.10
C GLU A 170 6.56 3.57 9.83
N LEU A 171 6.41 4.89 9.91
CA LEU A 171 6.55 5.80 8.78
C LEU A 171 8.04 6.15 8.55
N PRO A 172 8.51 6.09 7.27
CA PRO A 172 9.93 6.22 6.96
C PRO A 172 10.43 7.66 7.14
N ALA A 173 11.76 7.76 7.27
CA ALA A 173 12.44 9.04 7.49
C ALA A 173 12.27 10.06 6.37
N SER A 174 12.11 9.59 5.13
CA SER A 174 11.97 10.42 3.93
C SER A 174 10.61 11.11 3.79
N LEU A 175 9.60 10.67 4.58
CA LEU A 175 8.24 11.20 4.48
C LEU A 175 8.19 12.68 4.88
N GLU A 176 7.62 13.52 3.99
CA GLU A 176 7.50 14.96 4.17
C GLU A 176 6.05 15.42 4.38
N TYR A 177 5.09 14.68 3.83
CA TYR A 177 3.69 15.08 3.77
C TYR A 177 2.73 13.94 4.10
N ILE A 178 1.75 14.22 4.96
CA ILE A 178 0.58 13.37 5.24
C ILE A 178 -0.68 14.15 4.90
N GLY A 179 -1.49 13.62 3.98
CA GLY A 179 -2.68 14.23 3.42
C GLY A 179 -3.90 14.22 4.34
N THR A 180 -4.96 14.87 3.89
CA THR A 180 -6.24 14.99 4.60
C THR A 180 -6.85 13.61 4.83
N SER A 181 -7.26 13.34 6.08
CA SER A 181 -7.88 12.08 6.51
C SER A 181 -7.04 10.84 6.16
N ALA A 182 -5.71 10.95 6.04
CA ALA A 182 -4.86 9.90 5.50
C ALA A 182 -4.98 8.56 6.25
N PHE A 183 -5.20 8.58 7.57
CA PHE A 183 -5.39 7.40 8.41
C PHE A 183 -6.76 7.38 9.12
N SER A 184 -7.67 8.28 8.74
CA SER A 184 -8.97 8.38 9.40
C SER A 184 -9.72 7.05 9.42
N PHE A 185 -10.46 6.77 10.49
CA PHE A 185 -11.27 5.57 10.65
C PHE A 185 -10.50 4.23 10.60
N SER A 186 -9.16 4.23 10.66
CA SER A 186 -8.36 3.02 10.80
C SER A 186 -8.38 2.54 12.26
N GLN A 187 -9.56 2.07 12.69
CA GLN A 187 -9.87 1.80 14.09
C GLN A 187 -9.06 0.65 14.70
N LYS A 188 -8.42 -0.21 13.89
CA LYS A 188 -7.54 -1.27 14.40
C LYS A 188 -6.12 -0.79 14.70
N LEU A 189 -5.76 0.43 14.28
CA LEU A 189 -4.42 0.97 14.43
C LEU A 189 -4.12 1.27 15.90
N LYS A 190 -3.22 0.48 16.49
CA LYS A 190 -2.74 0.60 17.88
C LYS A 190 -1.45 1.37 17.98
N LYS A 191 -0.59 1.23 16.98
CA LYS A 191 0.75 1.80 16.98
C LYS A 191 1.07 2.47 15.65
N LEU A 192 1.34 3.77 15.71
CA LEU A 192 1.89 4.55 14.61
C LEU A 192 3.15 5.24 15.10
N THR A 193 4.26 4.99 14.43
CA THR A 193 5.56 5.57 14.80
C THR A 193 6.21 6.24 13.59
N PHE A 194 7.12 7.15 13.88
CA PHE A 194 7.95 7.84 12.90
C PHE A 194 9.41 7.49 13.13
N SER A 195 10.18 7.40 12.05
CA SER A 195 11.63 7.27 12.15
C SER A 195 12.23 8.43 12.98
N SER A 196 13.26 8.15 13.74
CA SER A 196 13.95 9.17 14.57
C SER A 196 14.56 10.32 13.76
N SER A 197 14.85 10.09 12.48
CA SER A 197 15.37 11.07 11.51
C SER A 197 14.29 11.56 10.53
N SER A 198 13.02 11.56 10.94
CA SER A 198 11.89 11.97 10.12
C SER A 198 12.06 13.38 9.56
N LYS A 199 11.69 13.53 8.27
CA LYS A 199 11.63 14.81 7.55
C LYS A 199 10.21 15.36 7.42
N LEU A 200 9.23 14.77 8.13
CA LEU A 200 7.83 15.14 8.03
C LEU A 200 7.63 16.61 8.42
N GLU A 201 7.11 17.39 7.49
CA GLU A 201 6.90 18.84 7.68
C GLU A 201 5.42 19.22 7.82
N LEU A 202 4.54 18.50 7.13
CA LEU A 202 3.13 18.84 7.11
C LEU A 202 2.23 17.62 7.33
N ILE A 203 1.30 17.77 8.27
CA ILE A 203 0.21 16.82 8.53
C ILE A 203 -1.10 17.57 8.31
N SER A 204 -1.91 17.11 7.37
CA SER A 204 -3.14 17.79 6.96
C SER A 204 -4.32 17.50 7.87
N HIS A 205 -5.44 18.14 7.53
CA HIS A 205 -6.71 18.09 8.25
C HIS A 205 -7.19 16.64 8.51
N GLU A 206 -7.67 16.36 9.72
CA GLU A 206 -8.24 15.05 10.12
C GLU A 206 -7.34 13.83 9.85
N ALA A 207 -6.02 14.00 9.67
CA ALA A 207 -5.14 12.92 9.24
C ALA A 207 -5.19 11.69 10.15
N PHE A 208 -5.44 11.87 11.44
CA PHE A 208 -5.52 10.81 12.47
C PHE A 208 -6.88 10.80 13.18
N ALA A 209 -7.95 11.22 12.51
CA ALA A 209 -9.28 11.22 13.11
C ALA A 209 -9.84 9.80 13.26
N ASN A 210 -10.67 9.57 14.28
CA ASN A 210 -11.35 8.31 14.54
C ASN A 210 -10.41 7.07 14.68
N LEU A 211 -9.25 7.25 15.29
CA LEU A 211 -8.31 6.16 15.63
C LEU A 211 -8.58 5.66 17.07
N SER A 212 -9.68 4.94 17.27
CA SER A 212 -10.18 4.56 18.60
C SER A 212 -9.26 3.65 19.42
N ASN A 213 -8.32 2.95 18.78
CA ASN A 213 -7.39 2.04 19.44
C ASN A 213 -5.94 2.54 19.46
N LEU A 214 -5.68 3.77 19.00
CA LEU A 214 -4.33 4.32 19.01
C LEU A 214 -3.91 4.65 20.45
N GLU A 215 -2.88 3.94 20.94
CA GLU A 215 -2.45 4.04 22.34
C GLU A 215 -1.55 5.24 22.60
N LYS A 216 -0.67 5.52 21.65
CA LYS A 216 0.32 6.60 21.78
C LYS A 216 0.72 7.14 20.42
N LEU A 217 0.92 8.45 20.33
CA LEU A 217 1.50 9.09 19.16
C LEU A 217 2.49 10.18 19.59
N THR A 218 3.73 10.08 19.08
CA THR A 218 4.74 11.12 19.24
C THR A 218 5.05 11.71 17.87
N LEU A 219 4.75 12.99 17.69
CA LEU A 219 5.03 13.69 16.45
C LEU A 219 6.52 14.04 16.33
N PRO A 220 7.13 13.92 15.14
CA PRO A 220 8.53 14.27 14.95
C PRO A 220 8.75 15.78 15.06
N LYS A 221 9.96 16.16 15.50
CA LYS A 221 10.36 17.58 15.66
C LYS A 221 10.37 18.36 14.34
N SER A 222 10.44 17.68 13.21
CA SER A 222 10.47 18.28 11.88
C SER A 222 9.12 18.87 11.45
N VAL A 223 8.01 18.52 12.13
CA VAL A 223 6.68 19.00 11.77
C VAL A 223 6.55 20.49 12.00
N LYS A 224 6.22 21.23 10.94
CA LYS A 224 6.04 22.68 10.91
C LYS A 224 4.57 23.09 10.87
N THR A 225 3.71 22.25 10.27
CA THR A 225 2.32 22.58 10.02
C THR A 225 1.40 21.40 10.39
N LEU A 226 0.38 21.72 11.20
CA LEU A 226 -0.68 20.80 11.57
C LEU A 226 -2.02 21.31 11.05
N GLY A 227 -2.76 20.45 10.37
CA GLY A 227 -4.14 20.71 9.96
C GLY A 227 -5.11 20.71 11.15
N SER A 228 -6.30 21.25 10.94
CA SER A 228 -7.35 21.25 11.96
C SER A 228 -7.95 19.86 12.17
N ASN A 229 -8.57 19.65 13.34
CA ASN A 229 -9.27 18.42 13.71
C ASN A 229 -8.42 17.14 13.61
N LEU A 230 -7.11 17.26 13.76
CA LEU A 230 -6.13 16.20 13.53
C LEU A 230 -6.51 14.89 14.21
N PHE A 231 -7.04 14.95 15.44
CA PHE A 231 -7.42 13.81 16.29
C PHE A 231 -8.93 13.78 16.58
N ARG A 232 -9.75 14.34 15.69
CA ARG A 232 -11.20 14.36 15.91
C ARG A 232 -11.72 12.94 16.13
N LEU A 233 -12.52 12.73 17.20
CA LEU A 233 -13.10 11.44 17.55
C LEU A 233 -12.10 10.27 17.61
N THR A 234 -10.85 10.53 17.93
CA THR A 234 -9.83 9.48 18.14
C THR A 234 -10.07 8.69 19.43
N THR A 235 -11.03 9.12 20.23
CA THR A 235 -11.52 8.42 21.42
C THR A 235 -12.78 7.66 21.09
N SER A 236 -12.91 6.43 21.61
CA SER A 236 -14.07 5.59 21.37
C SER A 236 -15.38 6.34 21.67
N LEU A 237 -16.43 6.05 20.90
CA LEU A 237 -17.80 6.53 21.12
C LEU A 237 -18.42 6.03 22.44
N ASN A 238 -17.65 5.38 23.30
CA ASN A 238 -18.14 4.91 24.59
C ASN A 238 -18.00 6.05 25.63
N PRO A 239 -19.09 6.72 26.04
CA PRO A 239 -19.06 7.81 27.00
C PRO A 239 -18.54 7.39 28.38
N ASN A 240 -18.42 6.08 28.65
CA ASN A 240 -17.92 5.54 29.91
C ASN A 240 -16.41 5.27 29.92
N HIS A 241 -15.70 5.50 28.81
CA HIS A 241 -14.26 5.34 28.74
C HIS A 241 -13.59 6.70 28.53
N SER A 242 -13.04 7.24 29.60
CA SER A 242 -12.23 8.47 29.62
C SER A 242 -10.84 8.26 29.01
N TYR A 243 -10.77 7.78 27.77
CA TYR A 243 -9.49 7.49 27.11
C TYR A 243 -8.74 8.73 26.62
N LEU A 244 -9.33 9.93 26.72
CA LEU A 244 -8.61 11.18 26.42
C LEU A 244 -7.40 11.42 27.33
N SER A 245 -7.39 10.80 28.51
CA SER A 245 -6.26 10.87 29.42
C SER A 245 -5.10 9.92 29.07
N GLN A 246 -5.26 9.05 28.06
CA GLN A 246 -4.26 8.02 27.72
C GLN A 246 -3.58 8.24 26.37
N LEU A 247 -4.10 9.11 25.51
CA LEU A 247 -3.37 9.50 24.31
C LEU A 247 -2.30 10.53 24.65
N ASP A 248 -1.10 10.05 24.91
CA ASP A 248 0.06 10.91 25.13
C ASP A 248 0.58 11.42 23.78
N VAL A 249 0.14 12.61 23.39
CA VAL A 249 0.66 13.31 22.21
C VAL A 249 1.79 14.22 22.66
N THR A 250 2.99 13.75 22.49
CA THR A 250 4.19 14.53 22.82
C THR A 250 4.63 15.32 21.59
N TYR A 251 4.57 16.63 21.69
CA TYR A 251 5.06 17.57 20.68
C TYR A 251 6.48 18.01 21.10
N LYS A 252 7.48 17.61 20.35
CA LYS A 252 8.84 18.12 20.55
C LYS A 252 9.01 19.36 19.68
N THR A 253 8.69 20.54 20.23
CA THR A 253 8.86 21.80 19.51
C THR A 253 10.32 22.03 19.10
N PRO A 254 10.58 22.44 17.84
CA PRO A 254 11.83 23.09 17.52
C PRO A 254 11.86 24.50 18.15
N ASP A 255 13.00 25.02 18.38
CA ASP A 255 13.42 26.25 19.08
C ASP A 255 12.66 27.58 18.78
N LEU A 256 11.58 27.58 18.04
CA LEU A 256 10.83 28.80 17.72
C LEU A 256 10.05 29.39 18.90
N MET A 257 9.91 28.67 20.01
CA MET A 257 9.30 29.16 21.25
C MET A 257 10.28 29.30 22.43
N SER A 258 11.57 29.11 22.23
CA SER A 258 12.59 29.21 23.29
C SER A 258 12.67 30.58 23.94
N HIS A 259 12.04 31.60 23.37
CA HIS A 259 11.98 32.94 23.94
C HIS A 259 10.82 33.17 24.90
N PHE A 260 9.85 32.24 25.02
CA PHE A 260 8.67 32.45 25.86
C PHE A 260 8.36 31.34 26.87
N LEU A 261 8.95 30.15 26.75
CA LEU A 261 8.73 29.06 27.72
C LEU A 261 10.02 28.23 27.91
N PRO A 262 10.27 27.73 29.12
CA PRO A 262 11.41 26.85 29.38
C PRO A 262 11.27 25.53 28.58
N PRO A 263 12.39 24.79 28.33
CA PRO A 263 12.38 23.58 27.53
C PRO A 263 11.73 22.44 28.33
N HIS A 264 10.43 22.36 28.28
CA HIS A 264 9.64 21.28 28.88
C HIS A 264 8.91 20.53 27.79
N GLU A 265 8.79 19.22 27.94
CA GLU A 265 7.86 18.40 27.17
C GLU A 265 6.45 18.93 27.42
N VAL A 266 5.81 19.47 26.40
CA VAL A 266 4.44 19.99 26.53
C VAL A 266 3.50 18.84 26.23
N SER A 267 2.93 18.27 27.28
CA SER A 267 1.79 17.34 27.16
C SER A 267 0.52 18.14 26.91
N PHE A 268 -0.17 17.90 25.83
CA PHE A 268 -1.46 18.49 25.54
C PHE A 268 -2.57 17.51 25.87
N THR A 269 -3.46 17.92 26.75
CA THR A 269 -4.74 17.21 26.96
C THR A 269 -5.73 17.76 25.96
N PHE A 270 -6.19 16.95 25.01
CA PHE A 270 -7.15 17.40 24.01
C PHE A 270 -8.58 17.36 24.53
N CYS A 271 -9.25 18.50 24.53
CA CYS A 271 -10.70 18.57 24.67
C CYS A 271 -11.35 18.55 23.29
N CYS A 272 -12.48 17.88 23.14
CA CYS A 272 -13.15 17.44 21.90
C CYS A 272 -13.39 18.46 20.77
N SER A 273 -12.92 19.67 20.82
CA SER A 273 -13.29 20.68 19.82
C SER A 273 -12.19 21.60 19.28
N SER A 274 -11.01 21.65 19.90
CA SER A 274 -9.96 22.58 19.40
C SER A 274 -8.61 22.27 20.03
N ILE A 275 -7.54 22.37 19.25
CA ILE A 275 -6.19 22.53 19.80
C ILE A 275 -6.13 23.94 20.38
N VAL A 276 -6.17 24.07 21.69
CA VAL A 276 -5.97 25.37 22.35
C VAL A 276 -4.48 25.44 22.68
N PHE A 277 -3.74 26.29 21.98
CA PHE A 277 -2.41 26.68 22.43
C PHE A 277 -2.56 27.54 23.68
N PRO A 278 -1.84 27.28 24.77
CA PRO A 278 -1.81 28.24 25.86
C PRO A 278 -1.28 29.59 25.35
N ARG A 279 -1.96 30.69 25.70
CA ARG A 279 -1.52 32.07 25.42
C ARG A 279 -0.32 32.44 26.27
#